data_231ab901e039c0c9785690c8f1014429
#
_entry.id   231ab901e039c0c9785690c8f1014429
#
_cell.length_a   1.000
_cell.length_b   1.000
_cell.length_c   1.000
_cell.angle_alpha   90.00
_cell.angle_beta   90.00
_cell.angle_gamma   90.00
#
_symmetry.space_group_name_H-M   'P 1'
#
loop_
_entity.id
_entity.type
_entity.pdbx_description
1 polymer ?
#
loop_
_entity_poly.entity_id
_entity_poly.type
_entity_poly.pdbx_seq_one_letter_code
_entity_poly.pdbx_strand_id
1 'polypeptide(L)'
;MKKILSILTVLCICGISAFAQNTAPKENIMKDKKVLVAFFSRTGENYNVGNISKGNTHIIAEMIAGETNGKLFQIEPVKPYPDEYRACVDIAKTEKENKARPAVKEDIAAEDYDVIFLGYPNWWGDMPMAVYTFIEKHDWNGKTVIPFCTHEGSELSGTERLLEQAC
;
A
#
# COMPACT_ATOMS: atom_id res chain seq x y z
N MET A 1 50.76 -28.72 62.02
CA MET A 1 49.59 -27.93 61.67
C MET A 1 49.90 -27.03 60.48
N LYS A 2 49.57 -27.48 59.27
CA LYS A 2 49.77 -26.70 58.03
C LYS A 2 48.40 -26.53 57.34
N LYS A 3 47.94 -25.28 57.25
CA LYS A 3 46.72 -24.92 56.57
C LYS A 3 46.97 -24.85 55.08
N ILE A 4 46.27 -25.66 54.30
CA ILE A 4 46.28 -25.61 52.85
C ILE A 4 45.11 -24.70 52.43
N LEU A 5 45.44 -23.58 51.76
CA LEU A 5 44.48 -22.65 51.22
C LEU A 5 44.17 -23.08 49.75
N SER A 6 42.96 -23.57 49.56
CA SER A 6 42.51 -23.96 48.21
C SER A 6 41.95 -22.74 47.50
N ILE A 7 42.58 -22.35 46.40
CA ILE A 7 42.12 -21.27 45.54
C ILE A 7 41.15 -21.90 44.51
N LEU A 8 39.86 -21.56 44.66
CA LEU A 8 38.81 -21.95 43.70
C LEU A 8 38.79 -20.94 42.55
N THR A 9 39.34 -21.34 41.41
CA THR A 9 39.28 -20.54 40.21
C THR A 9 37.90 -20.75 39.56
N VAL A 10 37.04 -19.76 39.66
CA VAL A 10 35.76 -19.76 38.92
C VAL A 10 36.01 -19.34 37.48
N LEU A 11 35.93 -20.30 36.57
CA LEU A 11 35.98 -20.04 35.14
C LEU A 11 34.61 -19.57 34.65
N CYS A 12 34.49 -18.24 34.47
CA CYS A 12 33.27 -17.66 33.90
C CYS A 12 33.25 -17.92 32.39
N ILE A 13 32.56 -18.96 31.97
CA ILE A 13 32.31 -19.22 30.53
C ILE A 13 31.16 -18.31 30.11
N CYS A 14 31.47 -17.17 29.54
CA CYS A 14 30.50 -16.35 28.80
C CYS A 14 30.10 -17.09 27.53
N GLY A 15 28.99 -17.83 27.63
CA GLY A 15 28.34 -18.41 26.47
C GLY A 15 27.77 -17.29 25.58
N ILE A 16 28.45 -16.99 24.48
CA ILE A 16 27.89 -16.16 23.41
C ILE A 16 26.83 -17.02 22.71
N SER A 17 25.57 -16.89 23.13
CA SER A 17 24.46 -17.46 22.38
C SER A 17 24.33 -16.66 21.08
N ALA A 18 24.94 -17.15 20.03
CA ALA A 18 24.65 -16.70 18.66
C ALA A 18 23.18 -17.03 18.37
N PHE A 19 22.30 -16.03 18.45
CA PHE A 19 20.98 -16.12 17.87
C PHE A 19 21.20 -16.23 16.36
N ALA A 20 21.28 -17.47 15.86
CA ALA A 20 21.10 -17.74 14.46
C ALA A 20 19.67 -17.29 14.10
N GLN A 21 19.52 -16.13 13.48
CA GLN A 21 18.28 -15.78 12.83
C GLN A 21 18.03 -16.85 11.76
N ASN A 22 17.11 -17.73 12.08
CA ASN A 22 16.62 -18.72 11.14
C ASN A 22 15.76 -17.99 10.11
N THR A 23 16.42 -17.35 9.15
CA THR A 23 15.77 -16.83 7.94
C THR A 23 15.44 -18.05 7.08
N ALA A 24 14.33 -18.72 7.42
CA ALA A 24 13.70 -19.60 6.44
C ALA A 24 13.54 -18.80 5.14
N PRO A 25 13.86 -19.37 3.96
CA PRO A 25 13.62 -18.67 2.70
C PRO A 25 12.16 -18.23 2.71
N LYS A 26 11.90 -16.94 2.61
CA LYS A 26 10.53 -16.45 2.38
C LYS A 26 10.07 -17.11 1.09
N GLU A 27 9.23 -18.12 1.21
CA GLU A 27 8.58 -18.72 0.08
C GLU A 27 7.87 -17.57 -0.65
N ASN A 28 8.28 -17.31 -1.88
CA ASN A 28 7.71 -16.20 -2.64
C ASN A 28 6.30 -16.62 -3.06
N ILE A 29 5.32 -16.30 -2.23
CA ILE A 29 3.90 -16.62 -2.42
C ILE A 29 3.37 -16.07 -3.76
N MET A 30 4.09 -15.12 -4.36
CA MET A 30 3.78 -14.50 -5.66
C MET A 30 4.50 -15.21 -6.83
N LYS A 31 5.35 -16.22 -6.55
CA LYS A 31 6.00 -16.97 -7.60
C LYS A 31 4.93 -17.66 -8.45
N ASP A 32 4.97 -17.45 -9.75
CA ASP A 32 4.01 -17.93 -10.73
C ASP A 32 2.64 -17.20 -10.77
N LYS A 33 2.48 -16.10 -10.01
CA LYS A 33 1.30 -15.24 -10.08
C LYS A 33 1.56 -14.00 -10.95
N LYS A 34 0.60 -13.65 -11.78
CA LYS A 34 0.59 -12.36 -12.47
C LYS A 34 0.10 -11.30 -11.50
N VAL A 35 0.97 -10.35 -11.16
CA VAL A 35 0.68 -9.30 -10.19
C VAL A 35 0.45 -7.96 -10.88
N LEU A 36 -0.64 -7.29 -10.55
CA LEU A 36 -0.90 -5.89 -10.88
C LEU A 36 -0.78 -5.05 -9.62
N VAL A 37 -0.14 -3.90 -9.72
CA VAL A 37 -0.14 -2.85 -8.69
C VAL A 37 -0.84 -1.64 -9.28
N ALA A 38 -2.17 -1.62 -9.15
CA ALA A 38 -3.00 -0.51 -9.57
C ALA A 38 -3.12 0.50 -8.43
N PHE A 39 -2.95 1.79 -8.70
CA PHE A 39 -3.00 2.79 -7.65
C PHE A 39 -3.44 4.16 -8.16
N PHE A 40 -4.15 4.89 -7.30
CA PHE A 40 -4.36 6.32 -7.45
C PHE A 40 -3.35 7.06 -6.58
N SER A 41 -2.75 8.11 -7.11
CA SER A 41 -1.84 8.97 -6.35
C SER A 41 -1.89 10.41 -6.87
N ARG A 42 -1.60 11.37 -6.01
CA ARG A 42 -1.59 12.79 -6.33
C ARG A 42 -0.26 13.42 -5.95
N THR A 43 0.22 14.31 -6.81
CA THR A 43 1.32 15.26 -6.56
C THR A 43 0.78 16.59 -6.03
N GLY A 44 1.60 17.62 -5.96
CA GLY A 44 1.21 18.94 -5.51
C GLY A 44 1.17 19.08 -3.99
N GLU A 45 0.39 20.00 -3.48
CA GLU A 45 0.29 20.29 -2.06
C GLU A 45 -0.52 19.19 -1.34
N ASN A 46 0.08 18.56 -0.33
CA ASN A 46 -0.54 17.52 0.48
C ASN A 46 -0.54 17.89 1.96
N TYR A 47 -1.56 17.43 2.69
CA TYR A 47 -1.73 17.71 4.11
C TYR A 47 -0.51 17.25 4.92
N ASN A 48 0.03 18.13 5.77
CA ASN A 48 1.21 17.92 6.61
C ASN A 48 2.51 17.48 5.89
N VAL A 49 2.48 17.27 4.58
CA VAL A 49 3.65 16.84 3.77
C VAL A 49 4.21 18.00 2.95
N GLY A 50 3.37 18.98 2.60
CA GLY A 50 3.73 20.09 1.73
C GLY A 50 3.60 19.72 0.25
N ASN A 51 4.36 20.44 -0.60
CA ASN A 51 4.33 20.24 -2.05
C ASN A 51 5.30 19.13 -2.47
N ILE A 52 4.78 18.08 -3.07
CA ILE A 52 5.52 16.89 -3.48
C ILE A 52 5.40 16.62 -4.97
N SER A 53 6.50 16.20 -5.60
CA SER A 53 6.56 15.84 -7.02
C SER A 53 6.18 14.37 -7.31
N LYS A 54 6.17 13.54 -6.28
CA LYS A 54 5.71 12.14 -6.34
C LYS A 54 4.82 11.87 -5.13
N GLY A 55 3.60 11.42 -5.38
CA GLY A 55 2.63 11.16 -4.31
C GLY A 55 2.99 9.93 -3.45
N ASN A 56 2.60 9.95 -2.18
CA ASN A 56 2.94 8.92 -1.20
C ASN A 56 2.44 7.52 -1.62
N THR A 57 1.24 7.42 -2.17
CA THR A 57 0.69 6.14 -2.65
C THR A 57 1.53 5.59 -3.82
N HIS A 58 2.04 6.46 -4.71
CA HIS A 58 2.92 6.08 -5.81
C HIS A 58 4.22 5.47 -5.29
N ILE A 59 4.82 6.06 -4.25
CA ILE A 59 6.06 5.55 -3.64
C ILE A 59 5.85 4.12 -3.12
N ILE A 60 4.77 3.88 -2.40
CA ILE A 60 4.44 2.55 -1.88
C ILE A 60 4.13 1.57 -3.02
N ALA A 61 3.43 2.02 -4.06
CA ALA A 61 3.14 1.19 -5.22
C ALA A 61 4.43 0.72 -5.93
N GLU A 62 5.42 1.59 -6.11
CA GLU A 62 6.73 1.23 -6.67
C GLU A 62 7.46 0.19 -5.80
N MET A 63 7.41 0.34 -4.47
CA MET A 63 8.02 -0.63 -3.55
C MET A 63 7.37 -2.00 -3.69
N ILE A 64 6.03 -2.06 -3.71
CA ILE A 64 5.29 -3.32 -3.88
C ILE A 64 5.61 -3.94 -5.25
N ALA A 65 5.61 -3.14 -6.32
CA ALA A 65 5.94 -3.62 -7.67
C ALA A 65 7.38 -4.18 -7.74
N GLY A 66 8.35 -3.55 -7.08
CA GLY A 66 9.73 -4.02 -6.98
C GLY A 66 9.86 -5.37 -6.26
N GLU A 67 9.14 -5.55 -5.15
CA GLU A 67 9.18 -6.78 -4.36
C GLU A 67 8.42 -7.95 -5.02
N THR A 68 7.38 -7.64 -5.80
CA THR A 68 6.50 -8.65 -6.40
C THR A 68 6.78 -8.89 -7.88
N ASN A 69 7.64 -8.10 -8.51
CA ASN A 69 7.78 -8.00 -9.97
C ASN A 69 6.44 -7.71 -10.67
N GLY A 70 5.55 -6.96 -9.99
CA GLY A 70 4.22 -6.63 -10.45
C GLY A 70 4.21 -5.52 -11.50
N LYS A 71 3.21 -5.56 -12.38
CA LYS A 71 2.95 -4.48 -13.34
C LYS A 71 2.40 -3.25 -12.61
N LEU A 72 3.11 -2.14 -12.70
CA LEU A 72 2.64 -0.86 -12.14
C LEU A 72 1.63 -0.20 -13.09
N PHE A 73 0.51 0.26 -12.54
CA PHE A 73 -0.54 0.99 -13.28
C PHE A 73 -1.13 2.10 -12.43
N GLN A 74 -1.02 3.33 -12.90
CA GLN A 74 -1.61 4.49 -12.21
C GLN A 74 -3.03 4.77 -12.72
N ILE A 75 -4.00 4.77 -11.83
CA ILE A 75 -5.37 5.20 -12.08
C ILE A 75 -5.38 6.73 -12.14
N GLU A 76 -5.35 7.28 -13.34
CA GLU A 76 -5.19 8.71 -13.56
C GLU A 76 -6.47 9.32 -14.11
N PRO A 77 -7.10 10.30 -13.43
CA PRO A 77 -8.28 10.98 -13.95
C PRO A 77 -7.97 11.78 -15.21
N VAL A 78 -8.90 11.80 -16.17
CA VAL A 78 -8.81 12.65 -17.37
C VAL A 78 -8.69 14.12 -16.98
N LYS A 79 -9.48 14.57 -16.00
CA LYS A 79 -9.37 15.90 -15.42
C LYS A 79 -8.55 15.80 -14.14
N PRO A 80 -7.29 16.28 -14.12
CA PRO A 80 -6.46 16.19 -12.93
C PRO A 80 -7.04 17.03 -11.79
N TYR A 81 -6.81 16.59 -10.56
CA TYR A 81 -7.11 17.40 -9.39
C TYR A 81 -6.15 18.58 -9.29
N PRO A 82 -6.58 19.72 -8.71
CA PRO A 82 -5.71 20.87 -8.50
C PRO A 82 -4.50 20.55 -7.65
N ASP A 83 -3.38 21.20 -7.90
CA ASP A 83 -2.18 21.11 -7.04
C ASP A 83 -2.41 21.72 -5.66
N GLU A 84 -3.26 22.73 -5.56
CA GLU A 84 -3.61 23.38 -4.31
C GLU A 84 -4.48 22.45 -3.45
N TYR A 85 -4.10 22.28 -2.17
CA TYR A 85 -4.71 21.28 -1.28
C TYR A 85 -6.21 21.53 -1.04
N ARG A 86 -6.58 22.77 -0.72
CA ARG A 86 -7.99 23.12 -0.41
C ARG A 86 -8.92 22.86 -1.59
N ALA A 87 -8.54 23.31 -2.78
CA ALA A 87 -9.33 23.08 -3.98
C ALA A 87 -9.51 21.58 -4.28
N CYS A 88 -8.46 20.79 -4.07
CA CYS A 88 -8.54 19.32 -4.18
C CYS A 88 -9.52 18.72 -3.16
N VAL A 89 -9.43 19.13 -1.90
CA VAL A 89 -10.30 18.65 -0.81
C VAL A 89 -11.77 18.93 -1.09
N ASP A 90 -12.10 20.12 -1.59
CA ASP A 90 -13.48 20.54 -1.89
C ASP A 90 -14.06 19.74 -3.07
N ILE A 91 -13.27 19.51 -4.12
CA ILE A 91 -13.66 18.66 -5.25
C ILE A 91 -13.87 17.21 -4.78
N ALA A 92 -12.92 16.64 -4.03
CA ALA A 92 -13.01 15.28 -3.54
C ALA A 92 -14.24 15.06 -2.65
N LYS A 93 -14.57 16.03 -1.79
CA LYS A 93 -15.80 16.00 -0.97
C LYS A 93 -17.05 15.98 -1.83
N THR A 94 -17.13 16.89 -2.80
CA THR A 94 -18.27 16.99 -3.72
C THR A 94 -18.45 15.71 -4.54
N GLU A 95 -17.36 15.14 -5.04
CA GLU A 95 -17.38 13.87 -5.79
C GLU A 95 -17.89 12.72 -4.92
N LYS A 96 -17.43 12.63 -3.67
CA LYS A 96 -17.90 11.61 -2.74
C LYS A 96 -19.40 11.76 -2.44
N GLU A 97 -19.85 12.97 -2.10
CA GLU A 97 -21.26 13.25 -1.80
C GLU A 97 -22.19 12.89 -2.97
N ASN A 98 -21.72 13.13 -4.21
CA ASN A 98 -22.48 12.84 -5.43
C ASN A 98 -22.21 11.42 -5.98
N LYS A 99 -21.41 10.61 -5.32
CA LYS A 99 -20.95 9.30 -5.82
C LYS A 99 -20.46 9.39 -7.27
N ALA A 100 -19.71 10.44 -7.56
CA ALA A 100 -19.20 10.72 -8.90
C ALA A 100 -18.29 9.58 -9.41
N ARG A 101 -18.20 9.45 -10.74
CA ARG A 101 -17.29 8.51 -11.39
C ARG A 101 -16.42 9.28 -12.41
N PRO A 102 -15.38 9.99 -11.92
CA PRO A 102 -14.47 10.73 -12.80
C PRO A 102 -13.88 9.81 -13.85
N ALA A 103 -13.91 10.22 -15.12
CA ALA A 103 -13.31 9.43 -16.18
C ALA A 103 -11.80 9.27 -15.97
N VAL A 104 -11.27 8.08 -16.22
CA VAL A 104 -9.83 7.76 -16.17
C VAL A 104 -9.24 7.75 -17.56
N LYS A 105 -7.96 8.17 -17.69
CA LYS A 105 -7.25 8.34 -18.98
C LYS A 105 -7.04 7.04 -19.71
N GLU A 106 -6.54 6.04 -18.98
CA GLU A 106 -6.14 4.74 -19.51
C GLU A 106 -6.80 3.63 -18.71
N ASP A 107 -6.78 2.44 -19.27
CA ASP A 107 -7.30 1.24 -18.65
C ASP A 107 -6.33 0.08 -18.83
N ILE A 108 -6.44 -0.93 -17.98
CA ILE A 108 -5.65 -2.15 -18.06
C ILE A 108 -6.58 -3.32 -17.72
N ALA A 109 -6.53 -4.38 -18.50
CA ALA A 109 -7.34 -5.59 -18.27
C ALA A 109 -6.92 -6.23 -16.92
N ALA A 110 -7.56 -5.83 -15.81
CA ALA A 110 -7.28 -6.35 -14.47
C ALA A 110 -7.55 -7.87 -14.40
N GLU A 111 -8.42 -8.36 -15.27
CA GLU A 111 -8.78 -9.76 -15.42
C GLU A 111 -7.60 -10.65 -15.85
N ASP A 112 -6.57 -10.08 -16.46
CA ASP A 112 -5.36 -10.82 -16.87
C ASP A 112 -4.40 -11.13 -15.70
N TYR A 113 -4.71 -10.63 -14.51
CA TYR A 113 -3.88 -10.77 -13.31
C TYR A 113 -4.54 -11.68 -12.26
N ASP A 114 -3.70 -12.34 -11.45
CA ASP A 114 -4.16 -13.22 -10.36
C ASP A 114 -4.29 -12.45 -9.05
N VAL A 115 -3.35 -11.52 -8.81
CA VAL A 115 -3.26 -10.71 -7.59
C VAL A 115 -3.19 -9.25 -7.96
N ILE A 116 -4.06 -8.46 -7.38
CA ILE A 116 -4.13 -7.03 -7.61
C ILE A 116 -3.90 -6.29 -6.28
N PHE A 117 -2.78 -5.58 -6.18
CA PHE A 117 -2.60 -4.58 -5.14
C PHE A 117 -3.30 -3.31 -5.58
N LEU A 118 -4.28 -2.85 -4.80
CA LEU A 118 -5.05 -1.65 -5.10
C LEU A 118 -4.73 -0.54 -4.10
N GLY A 119 -4.02 0.50 -4.56
CA GLY A 119 -3.52 1.60 -3.76
C GLY A 119 -4.30 2.90 -3.87
N TYR A 120 -4.56 3.55 -2.74
CA TYR A 120 -5.24 4.84 -2.70
C TYR A 120 -4.92 5.64 -1.44
N PRO A 121 -5.00 6.98 -1.48
CA PRO A 121 -5.02 7.80 -0.27
C PRO A 121 -6.41 7.75 0.37
N ASN A 122 -6.46 7.86 1.71
CA ASN A 122 -7.72 8.02 2.42
C ASN A 122 -8.25 9.45 2.20
N TRP A 123 -9.33 9.60 1.44
CA TRP A 123 -10.00 10.86 1.20
C TRP A 123 -11.39 10.85 1.81
N TRP A 124 -11.58 11.62 2.88
CA TRP A 124 -12.86 11.71 3.59
C TRP A 124 -13.37 10.36 4.14
N GLY A 125 -12.48 9.50 4.60
CA GLY A 125 -12.81 8.17 5.09
C GLY A 125 -13.21 7.20 3.98
N ASP A 126 -12.73 7.41 2.75
CA ASP A 126 -13.09 6.66 1.57
C ASP A 126 -11.94 6.61 0.56
N MET A 127 -12.11 5.87 -0.52
CA MET A 127 -11.24 5.91 -1.70
C MET A 127 -11.60 7.13 -2.57
N PRO A 128 -10.63 7.74 -3.29
CA PRO A 128 -10.94 8.72 -4.35
C PRO A 128 -11.91 8.14 -5.37
N MET A 129 -12.87 8.94 -5.83
CA MET A 129 -13.95 8.45 -6.71
C MET A 129 -13.46 7.89 -8.06
N ALA A 130 -12.29 8.30 -8.53
CA ALA A 130 -11.64 7.72 -9.71
C ALA A 130 -11.24 6.24 -9.51
N VAL A 131 -11.00 5.81 -8.26
CA VAL A 131 -10.73 4.39 -7.93
C VAL A 131 -11.97 3.56 -8.17
N TYR A 132 -13.15 4.05 -7.78
CA TYR A 132 -14.42 3.38 -8.08
C TYR A 132 -14.68 3.26 -9.59
N THR A 133 -14.32 4.29 -10.37
CA THR A 133 -14.43 4.22 -11.83
C THR A 133 -13.61 3.07 -12.39
N PHE A 134 -12.41 2.85 -11.86
CA PHE A 134 -11.57 1.72 -12.24
C PHE A 134 -12.16 0.39 -11.78
N ILE A 135 -12.56 0.28 -10.50
CA ILE A 135 -13.10 -0.97 -9.94
C ILE A 135 -14.34 -1.44 -10.71
N GLU A 136 -15.26 -0.54 -11.00
CA GLU A 136 -16.56 -0.87 -11.62
C GLU A 136 -16.46 -1.28 -13.10
N LYS A 137 -15.29 -1.13 -13.72
CA LYS A 137 -15.06 -1.55 -15.12
C LYS A 137 -14.64 -3.01 -15.27
N HIS A 138 -14.19 -3.66 -14.19
CA HIS A 138 -13.52 -4.96 -14.25
C HIS A 138 -14.31 -6.06 -13.53
N ASP A 139 -14.10 -7.30 -13.96
CA ASP A 139 -14.58 -8.48 -13.26
C ASP A 139 -13.50 -9.00 -12.29
N TRP A 140 -13.84 -9.01 -11.02
CA TRP A 140 -12.95 -9.40 -9.93
C TRP A 140 -13.11 -10.86 -9.49
N ASN A 141 -13.99 -11.64 -10.15
CA ASN A 141 -14.21 -13.04 -9.84
C ASN A 141 -12.91 -13.86 -9.91
N GLY A 142 -12.60 -14.57 -8.83
CA GLY A 142 -11.40 -15.40 -8.74
C GLY A 142 -10.09 -14.63 -8.58
N LYS A 143 -10.14 -13.32 -8.38
CA LYS A 143 -8.96 -12.48 -8.14
C LYS A 143 -8.68 -12.30 -6.65
N THR A 144 -7.42 -12.10 -6.29
CA THR A 144 -7.03 -11.69 -4.95
C THR A 144 -6.75 -10.19 -4.98
N VAL A 145 -7.62 -9.40 -4.36
CA VAL A 145 -7.45 -7.94 -4.25
C VAL A 145 -6.90 -7.60 -2.87
N ILE A 146 -5.76 -6.92 -2.83
CA ILE A 146 -5.06 -6.52 -1.60
C ILE A 146 -4.99 -5.00 -1.56
N PRO A 147 -5.80 -4.33 -0.71
CA PRO A 147 -5.76 -2.89 -0.58
C PRO A 147 -4.50 -2.41 0.16
N PHE A 148 -3.98 -1.25 -0.24
CA PHE A 148 -3.05 -0.47 0.54
C PHE A 148 -3.44 1.00 0.52
N CYS A 149 -3.39 1.63 1.69
CA CYS A 149 -3.89 2.99 1.86
C CYS A 149 -2.84 3.89 2.48
N THR A 150 -2.65 5.08 1.91
CA THR A 150 -1.86 6.14 2.52
C THR A 150 -2.77 7.13 3.24
N HIS A 151 -2.42 7.49 4.47
CA HIS A 151 -3.27 8.32 5.33
C HIS A 151 -2.44 9.13 6.33
N GLU A 152 -3.04 10.14 6.94
CA GLU A 152 -2.46 10.97 8.00
C GLU A 152 -3.16 10.65 9.34
N GLY A 153 -3.05 9.38 9.80
CA GLY A 153 -3.63 8.93 11.07
C GLY A 153 -5.05 8.37 11.01
N SER A 154 -5.74 8.43 9.86
CA SER A 154 -7.12 7.92 9.72
C SER A 154 -7.20 6.43 9.42
N GLU A 155 -6.08 5.76 9.22
CA GLU A 155 -6.00 4.35 8.84
C GLU A 155 -6.85 4.03 7.60
N LEU A 156 -7.34 2.81 7.45
CA LEU A 156 -8.18 2.39 6.33
C LEU A 156 -9.63 2.94 6.42
N SER A 157 -10.07 3.41 7.60
CA SER A 157 -11.41 3.96 7.82
C SER A 157 -12.56 3.05 7.37
N GLY A 158 -12.34 1.75 7.26
CA GLY A 158 -13.32 0.78 6.80
C GLY A 158 -13.46 0.70 5.27
N THR A 159 -12.50 1.24 4.52
CA THR A 159 -12.46 1.15 3.05
C THR A 159 -12.36 -0.28 2.55
N GLU A 160 -11.89 -1.23 3.36
CA GLU A 160 -11.88 -2.66 3.03
C GLU A 160 -13.29 -3.18 2.74
N ARG A 161 -14.28 -2.80 3.57
CA ARG A 161 -15.68 -3.17 3.34
C ARG A 161 -16.28 -2.51 2.11
N LEU A 162 -15.87 -1.26 1.83
CA LEU A 162 -16.29 -0.58 0.61
C LEU A 162 -15.74 -1.27 -0.63
N LEU A 163 -14.49 -1.73 -0.55
CA LEU A 163 -13.85 -2.49 -1.62
C LEU A 163 -14.52 -3.86 -1.81
N GLU A 164 -14.80 -4.61 -0.74
CA GLU A 164 -15.54 -5.89 -0.80
C GLU A 164 -16.93 -5.75 -1.44
N GLN A 165 -17.58 -4.59 -1.30
CA GLN A 165 -18.88 -4.32 -1.92
C GLN A 165 -18.78 -3.91 -3.38
N ALA A 166 -17.61 -3.40 -3.80
CA ALA A 166 -17.38 -2.86 -5.13
C ALA A 166 -16.71 -3.89 -6.08
N CYS A 167 -16.06 -4.90 -5.54
CA CYS A 167 -15.50 -6.07 -6.21
C CYS A 167 -16.34 -7.32 -5.97
#